data_a8a2348e91fa709b51c406eb05c46b50
#
_entry.id   a8a2348e91fa709b51c406eb05c46b50
#
_cell.length_a   1.000
_cell.length_b   1.000
_cell.length_c   1.000
_cell.angle_alpha   90.00
_cell.angle_beta   90.00
_cell.angle_gamma   90.00
#
_symmetry.space_group_name_H-M   'P 1'
#
loop_
_entity.id
_entity.type
_entity.pdbx_description
1 polymer ?
#
loop_
_entity_poly.entity_id
_entity_poly.type
_entity_poly.pdbx_seq_one_letter_code
_entity_poly.pdbx_strand_id
1 'polypeptide(L)'
;MKRSRIIDIIKHPEEIGIGNSVCVKGWVRTKRGNSNVAFIALNDGSIVTNLQIVAEPDKFGDETMKKITTGSCLHVEGKLVESAGKGQSVEIQAEMIEIYGTADPESYPLQKKGHSMEFLREIAHLRPRPNTFGAVLRIRHSMA
;
A
#
# COMPACT_ATOMS: atom_id res chain seq x y z
N MET A 1 11.31 12.60 -8.48
CA MET A 1 12.15 11.80 -7.53
C MET A 1 12.22 10.34 -8.00
N LYS A 2 13.36 9.69 -7.78
CA LYS A 2 13.51 8.26 -8.13
C LYS A 2 12.67 7.40 -7.18
N ARG A 3 11.91 6.44 -7.74
CA ARG A 3 11.09 5.51 -6.95
C ARG A 3 11.97 4.60 -6.09
N SER A 4 11.61 4.46 -4.82
CA SER A 4 12.13 3.43 -3.90
C SER A 4 11.17 2.24 -3.84
N ARG A 5 11.70 1.02 -3.75
CA ARG A 5 10.87 -0.17 -3.54
C ARG A 5 10.47 -0.27 -2.07
N ILE A 6 9.26 -0.73 -1.82
CA ILE A 6 8.75 -0.89 -0.44
C ILE A 6 9.62 -1.86 0.37
N ILE A 7 10.14 -2.93 -0.24
CA ILE A 7 11.05 -3.85 0.44
C ILE A 7 12.31 -3.17 0.96
N ASP A 8 12.88 -2.24 0.19
CA ASP A 8 14.11 -1.54 0.58
C ASP A 8 13.84 -0.59 1.75
N ILE A 9 12.69 0.09 1.74
CA ILE A 9 12.25 0.97 2.83
C ILE A 9 12.02 0.19 4.13
N ILE A 10 11.35 -0.96 4.05
CA ILE A 10 11.01 -1.76 5.24
C ILE A 10 12.23 -2.47 5.82
N LYS A 11 13.12 -3.02 4.98
CA LYS A 11 14.28 -3.78 5.44
C LYS A 11 15.50 -2.93 5.77
N HIS A 12 15.65 -1.81 5.08
CA HIS A 12 16.84 -0.95 5.17
C HIS A 12 16.46 0.53 5.30
N PRO A 13 15.63 0.89 6.32
CA PRO A 13 15.21 2.29 6.51
C PRO A 13 16.40 3.21 6.78
N GLU A 14 17.48 2.68 7.35
CA GLU A 14 18.72 3.41 7.63
C GLU A 14 19.43 3.91 6.37
N GLU A 15 19.31 3.22 5.25
CA GLU A 15 19.91 3.63 3.97
C GLU A 15 19.25 4.89 3.38
N ILE A 16 17.96 5.07 3.68
CA ILE A 16 17.21 6.27 3.29
C ILE A 16 17.38 7.36 4.34
N GLY A 17 17.29 6.98 5.60
CA GLY A 17 17.34 7.86 6.77
C GLY A 17 15.98 8.49 7.12
N ILE A 18 15.67 8.44 8.42
CA ILE A 18 14.46 9.05 8.98
C ILE A 18 14.49 10.56 8.73
N GLY A 19 13.36 11.11 8.31
CA GLY A 19 13.18 12.52 7.94
C GLY A 19 13.50 12.85 6.48
N ASN A 20 14.08 11.93 5.73
CA ASN A 20 14.37 12.14 4.31
C ASN A 20 13.13 11.86 3.44
N SER A 21 13.09 12.51 2.28
CA SER A 21 12.00 12.35 1.33
C SER A 21 12.15 11.05 0.55
N VAL A 22 11.04 10.36 0.35
CA VAL A 22 10.94 9.12 -0.43
C VAL A 22 9.79 9.18 -1.41
N CYS A 23 9.93 8.45 -2.50
CA CYS A 23 8.91 8.28 -3.53
C CYS A 23 8.56 6.80 -3.63
N VAL A 24 7.29 6.47 -3.47
CA VAL A 24 6.77 5.10 -3.62
C VAL A 24 5.60 5.08 -4.58
N LYS A 25 5.43 3.95 -5.26
CA LYS A 25 4.31 3.69 -6.16
C LYS A 25 3.78 2.30 -5.89
N GLY A 26 2.47 2.15 -5.80
CA GLY A 26 1.88 0.86 -5.52
C GLY A 26 0.36 0.88 -5.48
N TRP A 27 -0.21 -0.21 -5.03
CA TRP A 27 -1.65 -0.41 -4.92
C TRP A 27 -2.09 -0.35 -3.47
N VAL A 28 -3.24 0.29 -3.26
CA VAL A 28 -3.89 0.35 -1.95
C VAL A 28 -4.45 -1.03 -1.59
N ARG A 29 -4.02 -1.55 -0.45
CA ARG A 29 -4.57 -2.78 0.13
C ARG A 29 -5.71 -2.48 1.07
N THR A 30 -5.53 -1.48 1.92
CA THR A 30 -6.58 -0.98 2.82
C THR A 30 -6.42 0.52 3.05
N LYS A 31 -7.53 1.17 3.34
CA LYS A 31 -7.56 2.56 3.84
C LYS A 31 -8.44 2.60 5.06
N ARG A 32 -7.97 3.24 6.11
CA ARG A 32 -8.70 3.49 7.36
C ARG A 32 -8.37 4.87 7.89
N GLY A 33 -9.14 5.36 8.83
CA GLY A 33 -8.90 6.66 9.46
C GLY A 33 -10.18 7.42 9.70
N ASN A 34 -10.03 8.70 9.97
CA ASN A 34 -11.11 9.63 10.25
C ASN A 34 -10.94 10.93 9.44
N SER A 35 -11.68 11.97 9.81
CA SER A 35 -11.59 13.28 9.15
C SER A 35 -10.23 13.97 9.30
N ASN A 36 -9.44 13.60 10.31
CA ASN A 36 -8.17 14.28 10.62
C ASN A 36 -6.96 13.55 10.07
N VAL A 37 -7.02 12.20 9.97
CA VAL A 37 -5.89 11.38 9.51
C VAL A 37 -6.40 10.15 8.79
N ALA A 38 -5.76 9.81 7.67
CA ALA A 38 -5.99 8.58 6.93
C ALA A 38 -4.72 7.74 6.93
N PHE A 39 -4.89 6.43 7.14
CA PHE A 39 -3.83 5.43 7.08
C PHE A 39 -4.08 4.54 5.87
N ILE A 40 -3.16 4.57 4.92
CA ILE A 40 -3.23 3.82 3.67
C ILE A 40 -2.16 2.75 3.70
N ALA A 41 -2.56 1.48 3.59
CA ALA A 41 -1.62 0.38 3.42
C ALA A 41 -1.31 0.21 1.93
N LEU A 42 -0.09 0.50 1.55
CA LEU A 42 0.38 0.47 0.16
C LEU A 42 1.29 -0.74 -0.06
N ASN A 43 1.14 -1.40 -1.21
CA ASN A 43 1.97 -2.53 -1.62
C ASN A 43 2.38 -2.38 -3.09
N ASP A 44 3.66 -2.59 -3.38
CA ASP A 44 4.21 -2.51 -4.73
C ASP A 44 4.58 -3.89 -5.32
N GLY A 45 4.27 -4.95 -4.61
CA GLY A 45 4.59 -6.32 -4.99
C GLY A 45 6.02 -6.77 -4.64
N SER A 46 6.90 -5.88 -4.17
CA SER A 46 8.28 -6.24 -3.82
C SER A 46 8.40 -7.08 -2.55
N ILE A 47 7.42 -6.95 -1.65
CA ILE A 47 7.34 -7.70 -0.39
C ILE A 47 5.85 -7.96 -0.05
N VAL A 48 5.57 -8.99 0.74
CA VAL A 48 4.21 -9.30 1.19
C VAL A 48 3.67 -8.24 2.17
N THR A 49 4.53 -7.70 3.01
CA THR A 49 4.21 -6.66 3.98
C THR A 49 3.86 -5.33 3.29
N ASN A 50 2.85 -4.65 3.79
CA ASN A 50 2.47 -3.33 3.29
C ASN A 50 3.26 -2.22 4.00
N LEU A 51 3.47 -1.12 3.30
CA LEU A 51 4.00 0.10 3.87
C LEU A 51 2.83 1.02 4.24
N GLN A 52 2.84 1.57 5.45
CA GLN A 52 1.82 2.52 5.87
C GLN A 52 2.15 3.92 5.36
N ILE A 53 1.15 4.53 4.73
CA ILE A 53 1.16 5.94 4.34
C ILE A 53 0.20 6.68 5.27
N VAL A 54 0.67 7.74 5.88
CA VAL A 54 -0.14 8.63 6.71
C VAL A 54 -0.45 9.89 5.91
N ALA A 55 -1.71 10.18 5.71
CA ALA A 55 -2.17 11.33 4.96
C ALA A 55 -3.15 12.17 5.80
N GLU A 56 -3.01 13.47 5.72
CA GLU A 56 -3.95 14.42 6.32
C GLU A 56 -5.02 14.77 5.27
N PRO A 57 -6.29 14.39 5.45
CA PRO A 57 -7.33 14.64 4.45
C PRO A 57 -7.50 16.10 4.06
N ASP A 58 -7.33 17.03 5.02
CA ASP A 58 -7.42 18.47 4.77
C ASP A 58 -6.37 18.98 3.76
N LYS A 59 -5.21 18.33 3.73
CA LYS A 59 -4.12 18.69 2.82
C LYS A 59 -4.37 18.26 1.37
N PHE A 60 -5.07 17.16 1.16
CA PHE A 60 -5.30 16.58 -0.17
C PHE A 60 -6.70 16.84 -0.73
N GLY A 61 -7.64 17.25 0.12
CA GLY A 61 -9.04 17.48 -0.22
C GLY A 61 -9.89 16.20 -0.22
N ASP A 62 -11.18 16.37 0.06
CA ASP A 62 -12.13 15.26 0.20
C ASP A 62 -12.30 14.46 -1.09
N GLU A 63 -12.30 15.12 -2.26
CA GLU A 63 -12.42 14.43 -3.55
C GLU A 63 -11.28 13.46 -3.81
N THR A 64 -10.04 13.90 -3.58
CA THR A 64 -8.85 13.04 -3.72
C THR A 64 -8.92 11.89 -2.75
N MET A 65 -9.27 12.14 -1.50
CA MET A 65 -9.34 11.12 -0.47
C MET A 65 -10.45 10.08 -0.75
N LYS A 66 -11.57 10.49 -1.33
CA LYS A 66 -12.66 9.57 -1.73
C LYS A 66 -12.26 8.65 -2.87
N LYS A 67 -11.42 9.10 -3.79
CA LYS A 67 -10.92 8.29 -4.91
C LYS A 67 -9.88 7.25 -4.50
N ILE A 68 -9.29 7.38 -3.32
CA ILE A 68 -8.35 6.40 -2.76
C ILE A 68 -9.13 5.28 -2.11
N THR A 69 -9.30 4.19 -2.84
CA THR A 69 -10.03 2.99 -2.44
C THR A 69 -9.14 1.75 -2.54
N THR A 70 -9.58 0.64 -1.96
CA THR A 70 -8.86 -0.64 -2.11
C THR A 70 -8.71 -1.00 -3.59
N GLY A 71 -7.49 -1.24 -4.03
CA GLY A 71 -7.15 -1.52 -5.42
C GLY A 71 -6.69 -0.31 -6.23
N SER A 72 -6.87 0.91 -5.73
CA SER A 72 -6.34 2.11 -6.39
C SER A 72 -4.83 2.07 -6.50
N CYS A 73 -4.29 2.60 -7.59
CA CYS A 73 -2.85 2.74 -7.81
C CYS A 73 -2.42 4.17 -7.51
N LEU A 74 -1.44 4.31 -6.63
CA LEU A 74 -0.96 5.60 -6.15
C LEU A 74 0.52 5.81 -6.41
N HIS A 75 0.86 7.07 -6.65
CA HIS A 75 2.20 7.61 -6.49
C HIS A 75 2.20 8.52 -5.25
N VAL A 76 3.07 8.25 -4.32
CA VAL A 76 3.18 9.00 -3.06
C VAL A 76 4.59 9.49 -2.87
N GLU A 77 4.75 10.76 -2.57
CA GLU A 77 5.99 11.36 -2.08
C GLU A 77 5.76 11.91 -0.68
N GLY A 78 6.74 11.73 0.17
CA GLY A 78 6.64 12.18 1.55
C GLY A 78 7.90 11.86 2.34
N LYS A 79 7.86 12.14 3.63
CA LYS A 79 8.96 11.90 4.55
C LYS A 79 8.86 10.53 5.22
N LEU A 80 9.99 9.84 5.27
CA LEU A 80 10.13 8.63 6.06
C LEU A 80 10.20 8.99 7.53
N VAL A 81 9.31 8.45 8.34
CA VAL A 81 9.24 8.69 9.79
C VAL A 81 9.14 7.38 10.55
N GLU A 82 9.52 7.41 11.83
CA GLU A 82 9.28 6.27 12.70
C GLU A 82 7.79 6.08 12.93
N SER A 83 7.33 4.84 12.88
CA SER A 83 5.93 4.53 13.13
C SER A 83 5.64 4.46 14.64
N ALA A 84 4.59 5.14 15.07
CA ALA A 84 4.05 4.99 16.43
C ALA A 84 3.19 3.72 16.59
N GLY A 85 2.86 3.04 15.50
CA GLY A 85 2.02 1.85 15.49
C GLY A 85 2.77 0.56 15.82
N LYS A 86 2.03 -0.41 16.35
CA LYS A 86 2.57 -1.76 16.57
C LYS A 86 2.69 -2.51 15.24
N GLY A 87 3.80 -3.23 15.06
CA GLY A 87 4.01 -4.13 13.93
C GLY A 87 4.70 -3.53 12.71
N GLN A 88 5.09 -2.27 12.75
CA GLN A 88 5.91 -1.65 11.71
C GLN A 88 6.87 -0.63 12.32
N SER A 89 8.07 -0.55 11.76
CA SER A 89 9.12 0.33 12.27
C SER A 89 9.07 1.72 11.68
N VAL A 90 8.62 1.84 10.43
CA VAL A 90 8.58 3.09 9.67
C VAL A 90 7.27 3.26 8.92
N GLU A 91 6.95 4.51 8.62
CA GLU A 91 5.82 4.90 7.78
C GLU A 91 6.18 6.13 6.94
N ILE A 92 5.40 6.45 5.93
CA ILE A 92 5.58 7.66 5.13
C ILE A 92 4.51 8.67 5.50
N GLN A 93 4.95 9.85 5.91
CA GLN A 93 4.08 11.01 6.05
C GLN A 93 3.94 11.67 4.68
N ALA A 94 2.78 11.51 4.06
CA ALA A 94 2.54 11.95 2.69
C ALA A 94 2.57 13.47 2.57
N GLU A 95 3.31 13.95 1.60
CA GLU A 95 3.36 15.35 1.18
C GLU A 95 2.68 15.56 -0.18
N MET A 96 2.71 14.53 -1.04
CA MET A 96 2.06 14.52 -2.33
C MET A 96 1.48 13.13 -2.61
N ILE A 97 0.24 13.11 -3.13
CA ILE A 97 -0.42 11.89 -3.59
C ILE A 97 -0.98 12.14 -4.98
N GLU A 98 -0.59 11.31 -5.92
CA GLU A 98 -1.13 11.28 -7.28
C GLU A 98 -1.79 9.92 -7.52
N ILE A 99 -3.02 9.94 -8.03
CA ILE A 99 -3.77 8.73 -8.33
C ILE A 99 -3.52 8.35 -9.78
N TYR A 100 -2.85 7.23 -10.01
CA TYR A 100 -2.60 6.70 -11.36
C TYR A 100 -3.78 5.88 -11.88
N GLY A 101 -4.53 5.26 -10.99
CA GLY A 101 -5.70 4.48 -11.33
C GLY A 101 -6.65 4.35 -10.16
N THR A 102 -7.94 4.42 -10.45
CA THR A 102 -9.00 4.25 -9.48
C THR A 102 -9.55 2.83 -9.52
N ALA A 103 -10.12 2.36 -8.40
CA ALA A 103 -10.84 1.10 -8.34
C ALA A 103 -12.21 1.36 -7.70
N ASP A 104 -13.28 0.93 -8.37
CA ASP A 104 -14.63 1.04 -7.85
C ASP A 104 -14.84 0.06 -6.70
N PRO A 105 -15.20 0.53 -5.49
CA PRO A 105 -15.40 -0.35 -4.33
C PRO A 105 -16.51 -1.39 -4.52
N GLU A 106 -17.47 -1.13 -5.39
CA GLU A 106 -18.58 -2.06 -5.64
C GLU A 106 -18.19 -3.20 -6.59
N SER A 107 -17.35 -2.93 -7.56
CA SER A 107 -16.95 -3.90 -8.59
C SER A 107 -15.62 -4.58 -8.32
N TYR A 108 -14.69 -3.94 -7.61
CA TYR A 108 -13.39 -4.53 -7.29
C TYR A 108 -13.53 -5.61 -6.21
N PRO A 109 -13.23 -6.91 -6.51
CA PRO A 109 -13.63 -8.01 -5.66
C PRO A 109 -12.80 -8.16 -4.38
N LEU A 110 -11.58 -7.66 -4.35
CA LEU A 110 -10.66 -7.80 -3.20
C LEU A 110 -10.85 -6.67 -2.17
N GLN A 111 -12.05 -6.54 -1.64
CA GLN A 111 -12.33 -5.60 -0.55
C GLN A 111 -11.80 -6.10 0.80
N LYS A 112 -11.83 -5.24 1.81
CA LYS A 112 -11.37 -5.54 3.17
C LYS A 112 -12.29 -6.58 3.87
N LYS A 113 -12.17 -7.83 3.48
CA LYS A 113 -12.87 -8.98 4.08
C LYS A 113 -12.09 -10.26 3.82
N GLY A 114 -12.43 -11.33 4.53
CA GLY A 114 -11.90 -12.65 4.23
C GLY A 114 -12.38 -13.17 2.88
N HIS A 115 -11.49 -13.84 2.16
CA HIS A 115 -11.80 -14.49 0.88
C HIS A 115 -11.47 -15.97 0.96
N SER A 116 -12.39 -16.84 0.50
CA SER A 116 -12.12 -18.28 0.42
C SER A 116 -11.11 -18.58 -0.69
N MET A 117 -10.44 -19.73 -0.58
CA MET A 117 -9.53 -20.19 -1.61
C MET A 117 -10.24 -20.44 -2.95
N GLU A 118 -11.47 -20.92 -2.89
CA GLU A 118 -12.32 -21.14 -4.06
C GLU A 118 -12.65 -19.85 -4.76
N PHE A 119 -13.09 -18.82 -4.03
CA PHE A 119 -13.33 -17.48 -4.57
C PHE A 119 -12.08 -16.89 -5.21
N LEU A 120 -10.91 -17.02 -4.60
CA LEU A 120 -9.65 -16.53 -5.15
C LEU A 120 -9.26 -17.27 -6.45
N ARG A 121 -9.66 -18.54 -6.62
CA ARG A 121 -9.47 -19.26 -7.89
C ARG A 121 -10.41 -18.77 -8.98
N GLU A 122 -11.62 -18.35 -8.66
CA GLU A 122 -12.56 -17.75 -9.62
C GLU A 122 -12.02 -16.43 -10.18
N ILE A 123 -11.34 -15.63 -9.36
CA ILE A 123 -10.67 -14.39 -9.76
C ILE A 123 -9.16 -14.59 -9.99
N ALA A 124 -8.80 -15.59 -10.78
CA ALA A 124 -7.43 -16.06 -10.95
C ALA A 124 -6.42 -14.96 -11.30
N HIS A 125 -6.84 -13.95 -12.08
CA HIS A 125 -6.00 -12.81 -12.46
C HIS A 125 -5.65 -11.87 -11.29
N LEU A 126 -6.45 -11.86 -10.22
CA LEU A 126 -6.21 -11.03 -9.02
C LEU A 126 -5.68 -11.83 -7.83
N ARG A 127 -5.74 -13.16 -7.86
CA ARG A 127 -5.33 -14.02 -6.73
C ARG A 127 -3.87 -13.84 -6.25
N PRO A 128 -2.91 -13.33 -7.02
CA PRO A 128 -1.58 -13.04 -6.50
C PRO A 128 -1.53 -11.88 -5.49
N ARG A 129 -2.55 -11.04 -5.45
CA ARG A 129 -2.59 -9.86 -4.58
C ARG A 129 -2.87 -10.17 -3.11
N PRO A 130 -3.78 -11.08 -2.73
CA PRO A 130 -3.92 -11.53 -1.35
C PRO A 130 -2.68 -12.29 -0.85
N ASN A 131 -2.49 -12.23 0.46
CA ASN A 131 -1.26 -12.75 1.07
C ASN A 131 -1.02 -14.23 0.81
N THR A 132 -2.05 -15.07 0.88
CA THR A 132 -1.92 -16.55 0.75
C THR A 132 -1.36 -16.94 -0.61
N PHE A 133 -2.03 -16.58 -1.70
CA PHE A 133 -1.54 -16.91 -3.04
C PHE A 133 -0.29 -16.12 -3.43
N GLY A 134 -0.17 -14.87 -2.94
CA GLY A 134 1.04 -14.08 -3.12
C GLY A 134 2.26 -14.77 -2.50
N ALA A 135 2.14 -15.31 -1.30
CA ALA A 135 3.20 -16.09 -0.64
C ALA A 135 3.52 -17.38 -1.39
N VAL A 136 2.52 -18.15 -1.80
CA VAL A 136 2.69 -19.40 -2.57
C VAL A 136 3.45 -19.13 -3.88
N LEU A 137 3.06 -18.11 -4.63
CA LEU A 137 3.70 -17.78 -5.90
C LEU A 137 5.15 -17.31 -5.72
N ARG A 138 5.47 -16.61 -4.64
CA ARG A 138 6.84 -16.22 -4.29
C ARG A 138 7.70 -17.43 -3.97
N ILE A 139 7.19 -18.38 -3.17
CA ILE A 139 7.89 -19.62 -2.83
C ILE A 139 8.16 -20.41 -4.12
N ARG A 140 7.16 -20.60 -4.97
CA ARG A 140 7.32 -21.28 -6.25
C ARG A 140 8.38 -20.64 -7.13
N HIS A 141 8.38 -19.31 -7.24
CA HIS A 141 9.40 -18.57 -7.99
C HIS A 141 10.81 -18.81 -7.43
N SER A 142 10.96 -18.80 -6.10
CA SER A 142 12.25 -19.03 -5.44
C SER A 142 12.77 -20.46 -5.58
N MET A 143 11.87 -21.42 -5.78
CA MET A 143 12.21 -22.85 -5.96
C MET A 143 12.53 -23.21 -7.41
N ALA A 144 12.08 -22.41 -8.36
CA ALA A 144 12.34 -22.61 -9.78
C ALA A 144 13.70 -22.07 -10.20
#